data_a173517a3b130fb8a3c611617c1d2751
#
_entry.id   a173517a3b130fb8a3c611617c1d2751
#
_cell.length_a   1.000
_cell.length_b   1.000
_cell.length_c   1.000
_cell.angle_alpha   90.00
_cell.angle_beta   90.00
_cell.angle_gamma   90.00
#
_symmetry.space_group_name_H-M   'P 1'
#
loop_
_entity.id
_entity.type
_entity.pdbx_description
1 polymer ?
#
loop_
_entity_poly.entity_id
_entity_poly.type
_entity_poly.pdbx_seq_one_letter_code
_entity_poly.pdbx_strand_id
1 'polypeptide(L)'
;KWHKITGSHLLEGYGLTECSPLVTVNPYDLEEYNGAIGLPVPSTEVRIVDDEGHPLPTTEVGELQVKGPQVMQGYWQRPEATKEVINPAGWLSTGDIVKFDQDGLIHIVDRKKDMILVSGFNVYPNEIEDVVALHNKVLEVAAIGQPNEASGEIVKIYVVKQDSSLTKEELI
;
A
#
# COMPACT_ATOMS: atom_id res chain seq x y z
N LYS A 1 11.42 -0.58 -20.20
CA LYS A 1 11.99 0.61 -20.88
C LYS A 1 13.43 0.87 -20.42
N TRP A 2 13.70 0.88 -19.10
CA TRP A 2 15.02 1.12 -18.51
C TRP A 2 16.08 0.11 -19.03
N HIS A 3 15.81 -1.19 -18.88
CA HIS A 3 16.73 -2.26 -19.33
C HIS A 3 17.08 -2.15 -20.82
N LYS A 4 16.11 -1.79 -21.69
CA LYS A 4 16.35 -1.59 -23.13
C LYS A 4 17.33 -0.45 -23.44
N ILE A 5 17.42 0.55 -22.54
CA ILE A 5 18.27 1.73 -22.75
C ILE A 5 19.65 1.54 -22.12
N THR A 6 19.70 0.95 -20.93
CA THR A 6 20.92 0.90 -20.11
C THR A 6 21.60 -0.46 -20.07
N GLY A 7 20.89 -1.54 -20.44
CA GLY A 7 21.37 -2.92 -20.25
C GLY A 7 21.39 -3.37 -18.79
N SER A 8 20.93 -2.52 -17.86
CA SER A 8 20.98 -2.77 -16.42
C SER A 8 19.59 -3.10 -15.88
N HIS A 9 19.55 -3.97 -14.85
CA HIS A 9 18.32 -4.20 -14.08
C HIS A 9 17.93 -2.96 -13.29
N LEU A 10 16.64 -2.75 -13.10
CA LEU A 10 16.10 -1.76 -12.20
C LEU A 10 15.58 -2.50 -10.97
N LEU A 11 16.20 -2.23 -9.84
CA LEU A 11 15.73 -2.79 -8.56
C LEU A 11 14.81 -1.77 -7.88
N GLU A 12 13.68 -2.26 -7.43
CA GLU A 12 12.73 -1.49 -6.65
C GLU A 12 12.91 -1.80 -5.18
N GLY A 13 12.83 -0.77 -4.36
CA GLY A 13 12.85 -0.89 -2.91
C GLY A 13 11.79 -0.01 -2.29
N TYR A 14 11.28 -0.43 -1.16
CA TYR A 14 10.31 0.30 -0.37
C TYR A 14 10.96 0.78 0.93
N GLY A 15 10.56 1.96 1.34
CA GLY A 15 10.99 2.52 2.60
C GLY A 15 10.30 3.82 2.94
N LEU A 16 10.56 4.31 4.14
CA LEU A 16 9.99 5.52 4.69
C LEU A 16 11.04 6.23 5.54
N THR A 17 10.87 7.52 5.76
CA THR A 17 11.79 8.35 6.54
C THR A 17 12.02 7.77 7.94
N GLU A 18 10.99 7.22 8.54
CA GLU A 18 10.97 6.58 9.84
C GLU A 18 11.84 5.31 9.91
N CYS A 19 12.26 4.78 8.76
CA CYS A 19 13.11 3.58 8.62
C CYS A 19 14.49 3.86 7.98
N SER A 20 14.91 5.09 7.80
CA SER A 20 16.27 5.57 7.44
C SER A 20 16.91 5.00 6.14
N PRO A 21 16.29 4.91 5.01
CA PRO A 21 14.88 4.82 4.70
C PRO A 21 14.39 3.40 4.40
N LEU A 22 15.31 2.41 4.11
CA LEU A 22 15.01 1.18 3.41
C LEU A 22 14.43 0.09 4.34
N VAL A 23 13.32 -0.50 3.93
CA VAL A 23 12.65 -1.61 4.61
C VAL A 23 12.73 -2.89 3.79
N THR A 24 12.42 -2.82 2.50
CA THR A 24 12.44 -3.97 1.60
C THR A 24 13.10 -3.63 0.28
N VAL A 25 13.55 -4.67 -0.44
CA VAL A 25 14.11 -4.55 -1.78
C VAL A 25 13.78 -5.79 -2.59
N ASN A 26 13.52 -5.63 -3.87
CA ASN A 26 13.31 -6.74 -4.78
C ASN A 26 14.61 -7.55 -4.96
N PRO A 27 14.51 -8.89 -5.10
CA PRO A 27 15.67 -9.75 -5.43
C PRO A 27 16.38 -9.26 -6.70
N TYR A 28 17.71 -9.34 -6.70
CA TYR A 28 18.54 -8.89 -7.83
C TYR A 28 18.30 -9.66 -9.13
N ASP A 29 17.88 -10.90 -9.01
CA ASP A 29 17.59 -11.84 -10.09
C ASP A 29 16.14 -11.79 -10.57
N LEU A 30 15.36 -10.85 -10.08
CA LEU A 30 14.01 -10.62 -10.58
C LEU A 30 14.08 -10.09 -12.03
N GLU A 31 13.66 -10.92 -12.99
CA GLU A 31 13.78 -10.58 -14.41
C GLU A 31 12.66 -9.66 -14.91
N GLU A 32 11.48 -9.78 -14.32
CA GLU A 32 10.28 -9.03 -14.75
C GLU A 32 9.67 -8.24 -13.59
N TYR A 33 9.08 -7.12 -13.92
CA TYR A 33 8.29 -6.31 -12.98
C TYR A 33 7.06 -7.09 -12.52
N ASN A 34 6.91 -7.26 -11.21
CA ASN A 34 5.80 -7.99 -10.60
C ASN A 34 4.93 -7.13 -9.66
N GLY A 35 5.23 -5.84 -9.52
CA GLY A 35 4.51 -4.93 -8.61
C GLY A 35 4.81 -5.12 -7.13
N ALA A 36 5.73 -6.02 -6.76
CA ALA A 36 6.13 -6.20 -5.37
C ALA A 36 7.12 -5.12 -4.92
N ILE A 37 7.08 -4.79 -3.64
CA ILE A 37 8.08 -3.95 -2.97
C ILE A 37 9.26 -4.77 -2.42
N GLY A 38 9.24 -6.07 -2.59
CA GLY A 38 10.34 -6.98 -2.32
C GLY A 38 10.31 -7.69 -0.97
N LEU A 39 11.48 -8.14 -0.55
CA LEU A 39 11.73 -8.84 0.70
C LEU A 39 12.39 -7.90 1.73
N PRO A 40 12.20 -8.13 3.05
CA PRO A 40 12.86 -7.35 4.08
C PRO A 40 14.39 -7.37 3.93
N VAL A 41 15.02 -6.19 4.11
CA VAL A 41 16.48 -6.13 4.15
C VAL A 41 17.04 -6.82 5.40
N PRO A 42 18.34 -7.19 5.43
CA PRO A 42 18.93 -7.88 6.58
C PRO A 42 18.67 -7.18 7.92
N SER A 43 18.38 -7.97 8.96
CA SER A 43 18.06 -7.52 10.32
C SER A 43 16.75 -6.75 10.46
N THR A 44 15.88 -6.82 9.46
CA THR A 44 14.55 -6.21 9.46
C THR A 44 13.49 -7.29 9.60
N GLU A 45 12.64 -7.14 10.60
CA GLU A 45 11.46 -7.97 10.79
C GLU A 45 10.23 -7.21 10.28
N VAL A 46 9.33 -7.92 9.61
CA VAL A 46 8.05 -7.38 9.14
C VAL A 46 6.91 -8.31 9.57
N ARG A 47 5.75 -7.73 9.77
CA ARG A 47 4.50 -8.46 9.98
C ARG A 47 3.32 -7.65 9.49
N ILE A 48 2.18 -8.30 9.29
CA ILE A 48 0.90 -7.63 9.07
C ILE A 48 0.04 -7.73 10.33
N VAL A 49 -0.75 -6.70 10.56
CA VAL A 49 -1.65 -6.62 11.70
C VAL A 49 -3.04 -6.14 11.28
N ASP A 50 -4.04 -6.50 12.10
CA ASP A 50 -5.40 -5.95 12.00
C ASP A 50 -5.48 -4.50 12.54
N ASP A 51 -6.69 -3.94 12.58
CA ASP A 51 -6.93 -2.59 13.08
C ASP A 51 -6.69 -2.43 14.59
N GLU A 52 -6.76 -3.51 15.35
CA GLU A 52 -6.45 -3.58 16.78
C GLU A 52 -4.96 -3.82 17.05
N GLY A 53 -4.15 -4.05 16.01
CA GLY A 53 -2.70 -4.29 16.11
C GLY A 53 -2.32 -5.73 16.41
N HIS A 54 -3.24 -6.70 16.28
CA HIS A 54 -2.94 -8.12 16.45
C HIS A 54 -2.30 -8.67 15.17
N PRO A 55 -1.25 -9.51 15.30
CA PRO A 55 -0.62 -10.13 14.14
C PRO A 55 -1.60 -11.01 13.35
N LEU A 56 -1.59 -10.83 12.03
CA LEU A 56 -2.33 -11.63 11.07
C LEU A 56 -1.43 -12.68 10.40
N PRO A 57 -2.01 -13.80 9.91
CA PRO A 57 -1.31 -14.71 9.01
C PRO A 57 -0.89 -13.99 7.71
N THR A 58 0.24 -14.40 7.11
CA THR A 58 0.73 -13.82 5.85
C THR A 58 -0.19 -14.06 4.64
N THR A 59 -1.22 -14.89 4.79
CA THR A 59 -2.25 -15.12 3.76
C THR A 59 -3.36 -14.07 3.75
N GLU A 60 -3.32 -13.13 4.69
CA GLU A 60 -4.31 -12.07 4.83
C GLU A 60 -3.77 -10.72 4.35
N VAL A 61 -4.63 -9.72 4.32
CA VAL A 61 -4.30 -8.31 4.05
C VAL A 61 -4.33 -7.55 5.37
N GLY A 62 -3.33 -6.72 5.63
CA GLY A 62 -3.27 -5.95 6.87
C GLY A 62 -2.23 -4.83 6.83
N GLU A 63 -2.18 -4.04 7.89
CA GLU A 63 -1.19 -2.97 8.02
C GLU A 63 0.20 -3.55 8.22
N LEU A 64 1.17 -3.07 7.43
CA LEU A 64 2.58 -3.43 7.57
C LEU A 64 3.15 -2.82 8.83
N GLN A 65 3.71 -3.67 9.70
CA GLN A 65 4.57 -3.24 10.80
C GLN A 65 6.00 -3.68 10.58
N VAL A 66 6.94 -2.81 10.95
CA VAL A 66 8.38 -2.98 10.75
C VAL A 66 9.11 -2.89 12.09
N LYS A 67 10.09 -3.76 12.28
CA LYS A 67 11.02 -3.70 13.41
C LYS A 67 12.43 -3.97 12.91
N GLY A 68 13.38 -3.11 13.29
CA GLY A 68 14.77 -3.25 12.87
C GLY A 68 15.63 -2.10 13.37
N PRO A 69 16.95 -2.21 13.21
CA PRO A 69 17.90 -1.19 13.69
C PRO A 69 17.77 0.16 12.99
N GLN A 70 17.18 0.19 11.81
CA GLN A 70 16.95 1.40 11.02
C GLN A 70 15.67 2.16 11.42
N VAL A 71 14.80 1.57 12.24
CA VAL A 71 13.60 2.25 12.74
C VAL A 71 14.01 3.42 13.64
N MET A 72 13.41 4.58 13.41
CA MET A 72 13.67 5.80 14.18
C MET A 72 13.40 5.61 15.67
N GLN A 73 14.04 6.42 16.51
CA GLN A 73 13.73 6.46 17.94
C GLN A 73 12.44 7.21 18.25
N GLY A 74 11.98 8.05 17.32
CA GLY A 74 10.74 8.79 17.45
C GLY A 74 10.78 10.15 16.73
N TYR A 75 9.64 10.82 16.71
CA TYR A 75 9.51 12.16 16.18
C TYR A 75 10.07 13.20 17.17
N TRP A 76 10.88 14.12 16.65
CA TRP A 76 11.50 15.16 17.47
C TRP A 76 10.49 16.00 18.23
N GLN A 77 10.60 16.04 19.56
CA GLN A 77 9.69 16.76 20.47
C GLN A 77 8.20 16.40 20.30
N ARG A 78 7.89 15.19 19.80
CA ARG A 78 6.53 14.69 19.60
C ARG A 78 6.35 13.27 20.19
N PRO A 79 6.47 13.12 21.55
CA PRO A 79 6.40 11.81 22.16
C PRO A 79 5.05 11.12 21.99
N GLU A 80 3.96 11.86 21.96
CA GLU A 80 2.63 11.26 21.76
C GLU A 80 2.47 10.74 20.33
N ALA A 81 2.82 11.52 19.31
CA ALA A 81 2.82 11.05 17.93
C ALA A 81 3.75 9.84 17.71
N THR A 82 4.86 9.76 18.45
CA THR A 82 5.75 8.59 18.42
C THR A 82 5.04 7.35 18.97
N LYS A 83 4.32 7.46 20.08
CA LYS A 83 3.58 6.35 20.70
C LYS A 83 2.44 5.85 19.82
N GLU A 84 1.87 6.70 18.98
CA GLU A 84 0.83 6.33 18.02
C GLU A 84 1.35 5.38 16.92
N VAL A 85 2.64 5.52 16.54
CA VAL A 85 3.21 4.75 15.43
C VAL A 85 4.20 3.68 15.89
N ILE A 86 4.87 3.83 17.04
CA ILE A 86 5.80 2.82 17.57
C ILE A 86 5.26 2.25 18.87
N ASN A 87 4.93 0.96 18.83
CA ASN A 87 4.42 0.28 20.03
C ASN A 87 5.54 -0.04 21.06
N PRO A 88 5.19 -0.41 22.32
CA PRO A 88 6.20 -0.71 23.35
C PRO A 88 7.16 -1.87 23.03
N ALA A 89 6.80 -2.74 22.08
CA ALA A 89 7.65 -3.84 21.62
C ALA A 89 8.61 -3.43 20.48
N GLY A 90 8.58 -2.15 20.07
CA GLY A 90 9.46 -1.58 19.05
C GLY A 90 9.01 -1.81 17.61
N TRP A 91 7.73 -2.14 17.40
CA TRP A 91 7.15 -2.23 16.06
C TRP A 91 6.62 -0.88 15.62
N LEU A 92 7.06 -0.44 14.44
CA LEU A 92 6.58 0.75 13.75
C LEU A 92 5.41 0.38 12.83
N SER A 93 4.26 1.00 13.00
CA SER A 93 3.13 0.96 12.09
C SER A 93 3.39 1.91 10.92
N THR A 94 3.38 1.39 9.69
CA THR A 94 3.75 2.19 8.50
C THR A 94 2.59 3.01 7.95
N GLY A 95 1.37 2.61 8.25
CA GLY A 95 0.15 3.14 7.63
C GLY A 95 -0.07 2.62 6.20
N ASP A 96 0.72 1.66 5.73
CA ASP A 96 0.55 1.02 4.43
C ASP A 96 -0.09 -0.36 4.62
N ILE A 97 -1.14 -0.63 3.85
CA ILE A 97 -1.83 -1.93 3.80
C ILE A 97 -1.14 -2.78 2.75
N VAL A 98 -0.79 -4.00 3.13
CA VAL A 98 -0.03 -4.90 2.28
C VAL A 98 -0.58 -6.32 2.29
N LYS A 99 -0.16 -7.11 1.31
CA LYS A 99 -0.32 -8.56 1.24
C LYS A 99 1.01 -9.22 0.86
N PHE A 100 1.15 -10.48 1.23
CA PHE A 100 2.26 -11.32 0.77
C PHE A 100 1.79 -12.23 -0.36
N ASP A 101 2.65 -12.46 -1.32
CA ASP A 101 2.42 -13.50 -2.33
C ASP A 101 2.97 -14.86 -1.87
N GLN A 102 2.88 -15.87 -2.75
CA GLN A 102 3.30 -17.24 -2.46
C GLN A 102 4.83 -17.38 -2.29
N ASP A 103 5.60 -16.45 -2.85
CA ASP A 103 7.05 -16.39 -2.74
C ASP A 103 7.52 -15.54 -1.55
N GLY A 104 6.56 -14.99 -0.80
CA GLY A 104 6.81 -14.14 0.37
C GLY A 104 7.17 -12.70 0.01
N LEU A 105 7.04 -12.30 -1.25
CA LEU A 105 7.21 -10.92 -1.67
C LEU A 105 6.02 -10.08 -1.18
N ILE A 106 6.30 -8.84 -0.81
CA ILE A 106 5.31 -7.93 -0.26
C ILE A 106 4.77 -7.04 -1.37
N HIS A 107 3.45 -6.88 -1.42
CA HIS A 107 2.75 -5.99 -2.33
C HIS A 107 1.96 -4.94 -1.55
N ILE A 108 2.08 -3.68 -1.92
CA ILE A 108 1.22 -2.62 -1.38
C ILE A 108 -0.16 -2.78 -2.01
N VAL A 109 -1.18 -2.76 -1.16
CA VAL A 109 -2.59 -2.73 -1.57
C VAL A 109 -3.06 -1.29 -1.57
N ASP A 110 -2.90 -0.58 -0.44
CA ASP A 110 -3.31 0.81 -0.30
C ASP A 110 -2.67 1.47 0.93
N ARG A 111 -3.06 2.70 1.20
CA ARG A 111 -2.80 3.37 2.47
C ARG A 111 -3.97 3.25 3.43
N LYS A 112 -3.69 2.97 4.69
CA LYS A 112 -4.72 2.84 5.75
C LYS A 112 -5.63 4.07 5.84
N LYS A 113 -5.05 5.27 5.71
CA LYS A 113 -5.79 6.55 5.78
C LYS A 113 -6.72 6.82 4.59
N ASP A 114 -6.46 6.16 3.45
CA ASP A 114 -7.20 6.35 2.20
C ASP A 114 -8.27 5.25 2.01
N MET A 115 -8.25 4.22 2.85
CA MET A 115 -9.23 3.13 2.87
C MET A 115 -10.64 3.66 3.12
N ILE A 116 -11.60 3.16 2.36
CA ILE A 116 -13.02 3.54 2.41
C ILE A 116 -13.78 2.48 3.20
N LEU A 117 -14.55 2.89 4.20
CA LEU A 117 -15.33 1.98 5.04
C LEU A 117 -16.80 1.94 4.59
N VAL A 118 -17.15 0.95 3.78
CA VAL A 118 -18.52 0.78 3.25
C VAL A 118 -19.26 -0.31 4.04
N SER A 119 -20.23 0.06 4.85
CA SER A 119 -21.03 -0.90 5.66
C SER A 119 -20.18 -1.85 6.51
N GLY A 120 -19.01 -1.38 7.01
CA GLY A 120 -18.08 -2.19 7.78
C GLY A 120 -17.08 -3.01 6.96
N PHE A 121 -17.12 -2.92 5.63
CA PHE A 121 -16.15 -3.57 4.75
C PHE A 121 -15.06 -2.59 4.34
N ASN A 122 -13.81 -3.04 4.42
CA ASN A 122 -12.66 -2.29 3.92
C ASN A 122 -12.65 -2.34 2.39
N VAL A 123 -12.72 -1.17 1.75
CA VAL A 123 -12.62 -1.01 0.31
C VAL A 123 -11.38 -0.18 0.01
N TYR A 124 -10.53 -0.71 -0.85
CA TYR A 124 -9.26 -0.10 -1.19
C TYR A 124 -9.39 0.69 -2.50
N PRO A 125 -9.24 2.04 -2.48
CA PRO A 125 -9.32 2.89 -3.66
C PRO A 125 -8.48 2.40 -4.83
N ASN A 126 -7.22 2.01 -4.59
CA ASN A 126 -6.31 1.55 -5.62
C ASN A 126 -6.85 0.34 -6.40
N GLU A 127 -7.49 -0.63 -5.75
CA GLU A 127 -8.07 -1.80 -6.43
C GLU A 127 -9.19 -1.40 -7.40
N ILE A 128 -9.98 -0.40 -7.02
CA ILE A 128 -11.05 0.13 -7.88
C ILE A 128 -10.44 0.91 -9.05
N GLU A 129 -9.45 1.76 -8.76
CA GLU A 129 -8.74 2.57 -9.75
C GLU A 129 -8.07 1.69 -10.80
N ASP A 130 -7.39 0.63 -10.37
CA ASP A 130 -6.72 -0.34 -11.26
C ASP A 130 -7.72 -0.99 -12.23
N VAL A 131 -8.88 -1.42 -11.73
CA VAL A 131 -9.92 -2.04 -12.57
C VAL A 131 -10.51 -1.03 -13.53
N VAL A 132 -10.84 0.18 -13.08
CA VAL A 132 -11.44 1.24 -13.93
C VAL A 132 -10.42 1.72 -14.98
N ALA A 133 -9.14 1.81 -14.64
CA ALA A 133 -8.07 2.20 -15.55
C ALA A 133 -7.85 1.22 -16.72
N LEU A 134 -8.28 -0.03 -16.60
CA LEU A 134 -8.24 -1.00 -17.72
C LEU A 134 -9.21 -0.64 -18.85
N HIS A 135 -10.20 0.23 -18.59
CA HIS A 135 -11.16 0.62 -19.61
C HIS A 135 -10.51 1.56 -20.64
N ASN A 136 -10.54 1.20 -21.92
CA ASN A 136 -9.84 1.89 -23.01
C ASN A 136 -10.25 3.36 -23.25
N LYS A 137 -11.39 3.79 -22.73
CA LYS A 137 -11.88 5.18 -22.81
C LYS A 137 -11.54 6.01 -21.57
N VAL A 138 -10.86 5.43 -20.58
CA VAL A 138 -10.41 6.10 -19.34
C VAL A 138 -8.95 6.55 -19.52
N LEU A 139 -8.67 7.81 -19.24
CA LEU A 139 -7.33 8.37 -19.23
C LEU A 139 -6.73 8.33 -17.81
N GLU A 140 -7.52 8.77 -16.82
CA GLU A 140 -7.15 8.79 -15.42
C GLU A 140 -8.40 8.52 -14.56
N VAL A 141 -8.20 7.96 -13.38
CA VAL A 141 -9.25 7.70 -12.41
C VAL A 141 -8.73 7.96 -10.99
N ALA A 142 -9.62 8.42 -10.12
CA ALA A 142 -9.39 8.50 -8.68
C ALA A 142 -10.65 8.04 -7.94
N ALA A 143 -10.48 7.24 -6.90
CA ALA A 143 -11.54 6.78 -6.02
C ALA A 143 -11.38 7.38 -4.62
N ILE A 144 -12.47 7.85 -4.03
CA ILE A 144 -12.49 8.40 -2.67
C ILE A 144 -13.73 7.94 -1.92
N GLY A 145 -13.65 7.91 -0.58
CA GLY A 145 -14.80 7.79 0.29
C GLY A 145 -15.65 9.06 0.28
N GLN A 146 -16.96 8.91 0.19
CA GLN A 146 -17.91 9.98 0.42
C GLN A 146 -18.84 9.58 1.57
N PRO A 147 -19.00 10.41 2.61
CA PRO A 147 -19.91 10.11 3.72
C PRO A 147 -21.33 9.79 3.25
N ASN A 148 -21.93 8.76 3.84
CA ASN A 148 -23.27 8.28 3.54
C ASN A 148 -23.96 7.79 4.81
N GLU A 149 -25.20 8.23 5.07
CA GLU A 149 -25.92 7.90 6.30
C GLU A 149 -26.25 6.41 6.44
N ALA A 150 -26.42 5.69 5.34
CA ALA A 150 -26.84 4.28 5.36
C ALA A 150 -25.67 3.31 5.48
N SER A 151 -24.50 3.64 4.94
CA SER A 151 -23.34 2.75 4.82
C SER A 151 -22.07 3.27 5.50
N GLY A 152 -22.12 4.40 6.18
CA GLY A 152 -20.95 5.12 6.67
C GLY A 152 -20.29 5.90 5.55
N GLU A 153 -19.77 5.20 4.56
CA GLU A 153 -19.24 5.79 3.31
C GLU A 153 -19.78 5.06 2.08
N ILE A 154 -19.63 5.71 0.93
CA ILE A 154 -19.79 5.13 -0.40
C ILE A 154 -18.57 5.47 -1.24
N VAL A 155 -18.23 4.60 -2.18
CA VAL A 155 -17.17 4.87 -3.14
C VAL A 155 -17.63 5.87 -4.18
N LYS A 156 -16.84 6.93 -4.38
CA LYS A 156 -17.03 7.91 -5.44
C LYS A 156 -15.81 7.92 -6.34
N ILE A 157 -16.02 7.66 -7.63
CA ILE A 157 -14.94 7.71 -8.63
C ILE A 157 -15.00 9.01 -9.43
N TYR A 158 -13.83 9.56 -9.70
CA TYR A 158 -13.61 10.68 -10.62
C TYR A 158 -12.84 10.15 -11.81
N VAL A 159 -13.36 10.37 -13.01
CA VAL A 159 -12.77 9.82 -14.23
C VAL A 159 -12.47 10.93 -15.21
N VAL A 160 -11.21 10.97 -15.68
CA VAL A 160 -10.83 11.75 -16.86
C VAL A 160 -11.01 10.87 -18.09
N LYS A 161 -11.89 11.28 -18.99
CA LYS A 161 -12.19 10.52 -20.19
C LYS A 161 -11.08 10.66 -21.22
N GLN A 162 -10.61 9.55 -21.77
CA GLN A 162 -9.80 9.51 -22.99
C GLN A 162 -10.68 9.65 -24.23
N ASP A 163 -11.90 9.09 -24.19
CA ASP A 163 -12.91 9.19 -25.24
C ASP A 163 -14.19 9.81 -24.64
N SER A 164 -14.67 10.90 -25.24
CA SER A 164 -15.86 11.62 -24.80
C SER A 164 -17.15 10.78 -24.85
N SER A 165 -17.15 9.68 -25.61
CA SER A 165 -18.28 8.75 -25.70
C SER A 165 -18.47 7.88 -24.45
N LEU A 166 -17.50 7.85 -23.52
CA LEU A 166 -17.62 7.09 -22.27
C LEU A 166 -18.85 7.51 -21.49
N THR A 167 -19.68 6.54 -21.11
CA THR A 167 -20.87 6.77 -20.27
C THR A 167 -20.66 6.20 -18.88
N LYS A 168 -21.51 6.61 -17.94
CA LYS A 168 -21.47 6.10 -16.57
C LYS A 168 -21.82 4.60 -16.54
N GLU A 169 -22.74 4.18 -17.37
CA GLU A 169 -23.24 2.81 -17.46
C GLU A 169 -22.18 1.82 -17.97
N GLU A 170 -21.17 2.31 -18.69
CA GLU A 170 -20.03 1.49 -19.14
C GLU A 170 -19.01 1.20 -18.03
N LEU A 171 -19.09 1.94 -16.89
CA LEU A 171 -18.17 1.80 -15.76
C LEU A 171 -18.79 1.08 -14.55
N ILE A 172 -20.06 0.72 -14.59
CA ILE A 172 -20.83 0.03 -13.56
C ILE A 172 -21.24 -1.35 -14.04
#